data_ee411e26e6e95e8841b788584b5d478b
#
_entry.id   ee411e26e6e95e8841b788584b5d478b
#
_cell.length_a   1.000
_cell.length_b   1.000
_cell.length_c   1.000
_cell.angle_alpha   90.00
_cell.angle_beta   90.00
_cell.angle_gamma   90.00
#
_symmetry.space_group_name_H-M   'P 1'
#
loop_
_entity.id
_entity.type
_entity.pdbx_description
1 polymer ?
#
loop_
_entity_poly.entity_id
_entity_poly.type
_entity_poly.pdbx_seq_one_letter_code
_entity_poly.pdbx_strand_id
1 'polypeptide(L)'
;MSTVDDEPPGATLVIGEPAPVRPPPGERWRWLRADLRGWLAGAPLRPDEIPGIDVFEREAAEVMSRQETARAQRIARTAAVVVLLLLAWAALARVDEVTKGDGRVVPSRQLQVLQSLDGGVVEQILVHEGDKVEAGQLLMRIDPTRATSAVRDSAAQGFALEARVARLRALAQGTAFVPPAAANDEQRAIVAGERQLYDSRATELATQLSIVRQQQQQREQELAETQAKRAAAQRGLELATQELNQTRPLLATGAVSQVDILRLERDVTKNKGDLDQAVAQIGKVQAAIAESGRKLQETELAFRNDAGKDLAEAMGKLNALNEGAVGLADKVDKAQVKSPVRGRIQRLLANTVGGVVQPGKDIVEIVPLDDSLVLDARVQPRDIAFIHPGQKANVKFTAYDFSVYGGLDGTVENISPDTVIDEKGNAFYVVRVRTAHASFDEKLPILPGMTAEVDILTGRKTVLSYLLQPVLKVKAYALRER
;
A
#
# COMPACT_ATOMS: atom_id res chain seq x y z
N MET A 1 -17.15 -75.99 -13.95
CA MET A 1 -16.53 -77.35 -13.97
C MET A 1 -15.95 -77.54 -12.63
N SER A 2 -16.61 -78.24 -11.84
CA SER A 2 -16.34 -79.46 -11.05
C SER A 2 -15.52 -79.17 -9.82
N THR A 3 -16.16 -79.14 -8.67
CA THR A 3 -16.48 -80.28 -7.73
C THR A 3 -15.23 -80.70 -6.98
N VAL A 4 -15.10 -80.95 -5.69
CA VAL A 4 -15.98 -81.74 -4.78
C VAL A 4 -15.47 -81.47 -3.38
N ASP A 5 -16.38 -81.28 -2.44
CA ASP A 5 -16.57 -81.88 -1.11
C ASP A 5 -15.40 -82.60 -0.46
N ASP A 6 -15.14 -82.33 0.82
CA ASP A 6 -15.30 -83.31 1.86
C ASP A 6 -15.32 -82.73 3.30
N GLU A 7 -16.34 -82.99 4.04
CA GLU A 7 -16.54 -82.92 5.49
C GLU A 7 -16.50 -84.38 6.01
N PRO A 8 -16.56 -84.62 7.33
CA PRO A 8 -16.02 -84.22 8.63
C PRO A 8 -15.35 -85.37 9.39
N PRO A 9 -15.28 -85.70 10.67
CA PRO A 9 -16.00 -85.24 11.86
C PRO A 9 -15.19 -85.12 13.15
N GLY A 10 -15.80 -84.55 14.18
CA GLY A 10 -15.33 -84.81 15.55
C GLY A 10 -15.58 -83.71 16.56
N ALA A 11 -16.80 -83.54 16.99
CA ALA A 11 -17.12 -82.75 18.14
C ALA A 11 -16.63 -83.36 19.43
N THR A 12 -15.81 -82.61 20.19
CA THR A 12 -15.60 -82.91 21.60
C THR A 12 -16.02 -81.65 22.40
N LEU A 13 -17.08 -81.78 23.13
CA LEU A 13 -17.58 -80.83 24.10
C LEU A 13 -16.53 -80.61 25.21
N VAL A 14 -15.90 -79.44 25.23
CA VAL A 14 -15.15 -78.95 26.39
C VAL A 14 -16.09 -78.03 27.15
N ILE A 15 -16.46 -78.46 28.34
CA ILE A 15 -17.23 -77.70 29.29
C ILE A 15 -16.44 -76.46 29.68
N GLY A 16 -16.98 -75.28 29.33
CA GLY A 16 -16.37 -74.01 29.60
C GLY A 16 -16.39 -73.67 31.07
N GLU A 17 -15.23 -73.26 31.57
CA GLU A 17 -15.14 -72.55 32.86
C GLU A 17 -15.91 -71.26 32.79
N PRO A 18 -16.59 -70.86 33.89
CA PRO A 18 -17.34 -69.57 33.89
C PRO A 18 -16.35 -68.40 33.85
N ALA A 19 -16.55 -67.49 32.95
CA ALA A 19 -15.78 -66.27 32.83
C ALA A 19 -15.84 -65.43 34.10
N PRO A 20 -14.73 -64.80 34.55
CA PRO A 20 -14.73 -63.98 35.76
C PRO A 20 -15.66 -62.77 35.57
N VAL A 21 -16.58 -62.63 36.51
CA VAL A 21 -17.56 -61.51 36.57
C VAL A 21 -16.78 -60.21 36.78
N ARG A 22 -16.87 -59.31 35.81
CA ARG A 22 -16.26 -57.97 35.92
C ARG A 22 -17.08 -57.09 36.92
N PRO A 23 -16.43 -56.49 37.94
CA PRO A 23 -17.13 -55.64 38.88
C PRO A 23 -17.58 -54.31 38.22
N PRO A 24 -18.63 -53.66 38.73
CA PRO A 24 -19.14 -52.41 38.16
C PRO A 24 -18.11 -51.23 38.33
N PRO A 25 -18.20 -50.22 37.48
CA PRO A 25 -17.11 -49.20 37.30
C PRO A 25 -16.78 -48.31 38.51
N GLY A 26 -17.61 -48.28 39.54
CA GLY A 26 -17.38 -47.51 40.77
C GLY A 26 -16.50 -48.21 41.83
N GLU A 27 -16.34 -49.55 41.80
CA GLU A 27 -15.62 -50.29 42.84
C GLU A 27 -14.18 -50.69 42.42
N ARG A 28 -13.79 -50.47 41.20
CA ARG A 28 -12.45 -50.82 40.66
C ARG A 28 -11.30 -50.21 41.50
N TRP A 29 -11.46 -49.01 41.98
CA TRP A 29 -10.46 -48.31 42.81
C TRP A 29 -10.33 -48.82 44.24
N ARG A 30 -11.38 -49.37 44.79
CA ARG A 30 -11.34 -50.01 46.15
C ARG A 30 -10.62 -51.36 46.09
N TRP A 31 -10.87 -52.15 45.05
CA TRP A 31 -10.19 -53.40 44.78
C TRP A 31 -8.69 -53.18 44.55
N LEU A 32 -8.31 -52.28 43.66
CA LEU A 32 -6.93 -51.95 43.41
C LEU A 32 -6.18 -51.48 44.68
N ARG A 33 -6.83 -50.74 45.56
CA ARG A 33 -6.24 -50.31 46.85
C ARG A 33 -6.10 -51.45 47.85
N ALA A 34 -7.02 -52.41 47.85
CA ALA A 34 -6.95 -53.58 48.73
C ALA A 34 -5.85 -54.55 48.27
N ASP A 35 -5.76 -54.82 46.94
CA ASP A 35 -4.68 -55.65 46.36
C ASP A 35 -3.31 -55.00 46.53
N LEU A 36 -3.18 -53.70 46.33
CA LEU A 36 -1.91 -52.99 46.56
C LEU A 36 -1.48 -53.03 48.04
N ARG A 37 -2.41 -52.92 48.98
CA ARG A 37 -2.10 -53.04 50.41
C ARG A 37 -1.71 -54.48 50.77
N GLY A 38 -2.42 -55.49 50.24
CA GLY A 38 -2.08 -56.90 50.44
C GLY A 38 -0.73 -57.24 49.84
N TRP A 39 -0.44 -56.72 48.61
CA TRP A 39 0.85 -56.93 47.94
C TRP A 39 2.00 -56.20 48.63
N LEU A 40 1.80 -54.99 49.14
CA LEU A 40 2.78 -54.23 49.93
C LEU A 40 3.01 -54.84 51.35
N ALA A 41 1.98 -55.43 51.97
CA ALA A 41 2.09 -56.01 53.31
C ALA A 41 2.81 -57.37 53.34
N GLY A 42 2.99 -58.04 52.17
CA GLY A 42 3.78 -59.28 52.09
C GLY A 42 3.26 -60.39 52.97
N ALA A 43 1.92 -60.56 53.00
CA ALA A 43 1.34 -61.64 53.80
C ALA A 43 1.76 -63.01 53.21
N PRO A 44 2.51 -63.86 53.91
CA PRO A 44 2.84 -65.19 53.46
C PRO A 44 1.59 -66.04 53.39
N LEU A 45 1.50 -66.88 52.33
CA LEU A 45 0.50 -67.96 52.26
C LEU A 45 0.63 -68.83 53.51
N ARG A 46 -0.48 -69.14 54.20
CA ARG A 46 -0.48 -69.93 55.40
C ARG A 46 -0.17 -71.39 54.99
N PRO A 47 0.73 -72.10 55.71
CA PRO A 47 1.14 -73.49 55.37
C PRO A 47 0.00 -74.48 55.43
N ASP A 48 -1.12 -74.18 56.00
CA ASP A 48 -2.20 -75.16 56.33
C ASP A 48 -3.13 -75.41 55.10
N GLU A 49 -2.91 -74.76 54.01
CA GLU A 49 -3.79 -74.89 52.82
C GLU A 49 -3.23 -75.79 51.67
N ILE A 50 -2.13 -76.47 51.92
CA ILE A 50 -1.56 -77.34 50.90
C ILE A 50 -1.80 -78.80 51.32
N PRO A 51 -2.75 -79.58 50.73
CA PRO A 51 -2.99 -80.98 51.10
C PRO A 51 -1.86 -81.85 50.54
N GLY A 52 -1.18 -82.63 51.45
CA GLY A 52 -0.26 -83.66 51.04
C GLY A 52 1.24 -83.48 51.42
N ILE A 53 1.56 -82.60 52.34
CA ILE A 53 2.91 -82.35 52.78
C ILE A 53 3.17 -83.15 54.09
N ASP A 54 4.21 -84.02 54.12
CA ASP A 54 4.64 -84.75 55.29
C ASP A 54 5.22 -83.80 56.35
N VAL A 55 5.24 -84.28 57.66
CA VAL A 55 5.62 -83.49 58.82
C VAL A 55 7.03 -82.87 58.70
N PHE A 56 7.97 -83.56 58.06
CA PHE A 56 9.34 -83.05 57.81
C PHE A 56 9.41 -81.91 56.83
N GLU A 57 8.53 -81.94 55.81
CA GLU A 57 8.45 -80.80 54.83
C GLU A 57 7.83 -79.59 55.46
N ARG A 58 6.94 -79.75 56.45
CA ARG A 58 6.36 -78.64 57.23
C ARG A 58 7.38 -77.92 58.09
N GLU A 59 8.25 -78.64 58.77
CA GLU A 59 9.37 -78.10 59.57
C GLU A 59 10.39 -77.37 58.65
N ALA A 60 10.71 -77.90 57.50
CA ALA A 60 11.62 -77.31 56.54
C ALA A 60 10.99 -76.02 55.96
N ALA A 61 9.70 -76.02 55.63
CA ALA A 61 8.97 -74.90 55.16
C ALA A 61 8.82 -73.75 56.24
N GLU A 62 8.68 -74.18 57.51
CA GLU A 62 8.63 -73.25 58.65
C GLU A 62 9.99 -72.59 58.94
N VAL A 63 11.11 -73.33 58.77
CA VAL A 63 12.47 -72.77 58.85
C VAL A 63 12.78 -71.81 57.65
N MET A 64 12.36 -72.21 56.47
CA MET A 64 12.51 -71.34 55.28
C MET A 64 11.63 -70.08 55.36
N SER A 65 10.49 -70.20 55.99
CA SER A 65 9.61 -68.99 56.13
C SER A 65 10.11 -68.00 57.24
N ARG A 66 10.94 -68.49 58.15
CA ARG A 66 11.60 -67.64 59.15
C ARG A 66 12.84 -66.90 58.66
N GLN A 67 13.40 -67.29 57.54
CA GLN A 67 14.43 -66.44 56.93
C GLN A 67 13.81 -65.14 56.41
N GLU A 68 14.46 -64.00 56.63
CA GLU A 68 14.03 -62.62 56.49
C GLU A 68 13.62 -62.20 55.05
N THR A 69 13.04 -63.12 54.25
CA THR A 69 12.56 -62.87 52.91
C THR A 69 11.50 -61.79 52.83
N ALA A 70 10.70 -61.66 53.93
CA ALA A 70 9.65 -60.62 53.98
C ALA A 70 10.21 -59.19 54.11
N ARG A 71 11.39 -59.00 54.68
CA ARG A 71 12.08 -57.70 54.74
C ARG A 71 12.74 -57.40 53.41
N ALA A 72 13.41 -58.36 52.81
CA ALA A 72 14.03 -58.19 51.50
C ALA A 72 12.97 -57.91 50.41
N GLN A 73 11.84 -58.61 50.41
CA GLN A 73 10.74 -58.36 49.49
C GLN A 73 10.06 -56.97 49.72
N ARG A 74 9.93 -56.52 50.94
CA ARG A 74 9.42 -55.17 51.23
C ARG A 74 10.39 -54.10 50.73
N ILE A 75 11.69 -54.27 50.94
CA ILE A 75 12.72 -53.37 50.42
C ILE A 75 12.71 -53.40 48.89
N ALA A 76 12.64 -54.57 48.26
CA ALA A 76 12.60 -54.71 46.84
C ALA A 76 11.31 -54.03 46.20
N ARG A 77 10.16 -54.23 46.88
CA ARG A 77 8.90 -53.62 46.45
C ARG A 77 8.91 -52.11 46.63
N THR A 78 9.40 -51.57 47.76
CA THR A 78 9.53 -50.13 47.97
C THR A 78 10.54 -49.54 46.99
N ALA A 79 11.66 -50.19 46.69
CA ALA A 79 12.60 -49.77 45.65
C ALA A 79 11.96 -49.75 44.27
N ALA A 80 11.18 -50.80 43.94
CA ALA A 80 10.44 -50.84 42.68
C ALA A 80 9.40 -49.70 42.53
N VAL A 81 8.68 -49.39 43.60
CA VAL A 81 7.72 -48.27 43.63
C VAL A 81 8.43 -46.92 43.48
N VAL A 82 9.57 -46.73 44.17
CA VAL A 82 10.37 -45.50 44.04
C VAL A 82 10.91 -45.35 42.59
N VAL A 83 11.40 -46.44 41.99
CA VAL A 83 11.88 -46.42 40.58
C VAL A 83 10.73 -46.10 39.62
N LEU A 84 9.53 -46.67 39.84
CA LEU A 84 8.35 -46.36 39.03
C LEU A 84 7.92 -44.89 39.17
N LEU A 85 7.97 -44.36 40.37
CA LEU A 85 7.69 -42.95 40.61
C LEU A 85 8.73 -42.04 39.94
N LEU A 86 10.00 -42.37 40.02
CA LEU A 86 11.07 -41.62 39.33
C LEU A 86 10.91 -41.70 37.81
N LEU A 87 10.55 -42.85 37.24
CA LEU A 87 10.29 -43.01 35.81
C LEU A 87 9.05 -42.21 35.39
N ALA A 88 7.99 -42.23 36.19
CA ALA A 88 6.81 -41.41 35.96
C ALA A 88 7.12 -39.90 36.03
N TRP A 89 7.92 -39.48 37.03
CA TRP A 89 8.42 -38.12 37.12
C TRP A 89 9.31 -37.77 35.90
N ALA A 90 10.24 -38.63 35.50
CA ALA A 90 11.10 -38.42 34.34
C ALA A 90 10.32 -38.39 33.03
N ALA A 91 9.17 -39.05 32.93
CA ALA A 91 8.27 -38.99 31.78
C ALA A 91 7.46 -37.67 31.71
N LEU A 92 7.18 -37.06 32.86
CA LEU A 92 6.41 -35.81 32.95
C LEU A 92 7.31 -34.56 33.02
N ALA A 93 8.51 -34.68 33.60
CA ALA A 93 9.46 -33.59 33.69
C ALA A 93 10.00 -33.23 32.31
N ARG A 94 9.85 -31.99 31.93
CA ARG A 94 10.28 -31.41 30.63
C ARG A 94 11.53 -30.57 30.83
N VAL A 95 12.53 -30.77 29.97
CA VAL A 95 13.75 -29.96 29.90
C VAL A 95 13.78 -29.27 28.56
N ASP A 96 14.13 -28.00 28.55
CA ASP A 96 14.27 -27.22 27.31
C ASP A 96 15.52 -27.74 26.55
N GLU A 97 15.35 -27.97 25.26
CA GLU A 97 16.42 -28.31 24.34
C GLU A 97 16.93 -27.03 23.69
N VAL A 98 18.22 -26.79 23.81
CA VAL A 98 18.85 -25.60 23.26
C VAL A 98 19.91 -25.98 22.24
N THR A 99 19.92 -25.27 21.13
CA THR A 99 20.98 -25.31 20.13
C THR A 99 21.90 -24.12 20.34
N LYS A 100 23.19 -24.40 20.49
CA LYS A 100 24.20 -23.36 20.70
C LYS A 100 24.81 -22.92 19.38
N GLY A 101 25.01 -21.63 19.26
CA GLY A 101 25.71 -21.00 18.15
C GLY A 101 26.66 -19.90 18.64
N ASP A 102 27.84 -19.82 18.04
CA ASP A 102 28.75 -18.70 18.27
C ASP A 102 28.27 -17.50 17.48
N GLY A 103 27.90 -16.42 18.15
CA GLY A 103 27.35 -15.22 17.56
C GLY A 103 28.30 -14.03 17.60
N ARG A 104 28.14 -13.14 16.66
CA ARG A 104 28.81 -11.83 16.66
C ARG A 104 27.76 -10.75 16.48
N VAL A 105 27.88 -9.67 17.26
CA VAL A 105 27.03 -8.48 17.09
C VAL A 105 27.37 -7.83 15.76
N VAL A 106 26.36 -7.71 14.92
CA VAL A 106 26.43 -6.94 13.67
C VAL A 106 25.57 -5.69 13.80
N PRO A 107 25.88 -4.62 13.08
CA PRO A 107 24.99 -3.47 13.03
C PRO A 107 23.60 -3.92 12.53
N SER A 108 22.55 -3.51 13.22
CA SER A 108 21.17 -3.86 12.87
C SER A 108 20.75 -3.31 11.50
N ARG A 109 21.35 -2.21 11.09
CA ARG A 109 21.15 -1.59 9.77
C ARG A 109 22.50 -1.29 9.13
N GLN A 110 22.49 -1.30 7.81
CA GLN A 110 23.64 -0.91 7.02
C GLN A 110 23.94 0.58 7.21
N LEU A 111 25.21 0.95 7.03
CA LEU A 111 25.65 2.33 6.97
C LEU A 111 24.75 3.14 6.03
N GLN A 112 24.22 4.24 6.54
CA GLN A 112 23.40 5.14 5.73
C GLN A 112 24.31 6.21 5.14
N VAL A 113 24.41 6.22 3.83
CA VAL A 113 25.17 7.23 3.08
C VAL A 113 24.18 8.25 2.53
N LEU A 114 24.29 9.49 3.01
CA LEU A 114 23.52 10.61 2.49
C LEU A 114 24.24 11.22 1.30
N GLN A 115 23.48 11.37 0.21
CA GLN A 115 23.96 11.97 -1.03
C GLN A 115 23.24 13.29 -1.31
N SER A 116 23.94 14.25 -1.94
CA SER A 116 23.28 15.44 -2.46
C SER A 116 22.71 15.15 -3.84
N LEU A 117 21.38 15.27 -3.99
CA LEU A 117 20.74 15.02 -5.28
C LEU A 117 21.10 16.09 -6.32
N ASP A 118 20.99 17.36 -5.94
CA ASP A 118 21.15 18.51 -6.85
C ASP A 118 22.53 19.17 -6.75
N GLY A 119 23.32 18.84 -5.72
CA GLY A 119 24.61 19.50 -5.45
C GLY A 119 24.45 20.96 -5.02
N GLY A 120 25.55 21.70 -5.01
CA GLY A 120 25.55 23.11 -4.71
C GLY A 120 26.72 23.54 -3.80
N VAL A 121 26.73 24.79 -3.38
CA VAL A 121 27.74 25.33 -2.45
C VAL A 121 27.29 25.07 -1.02
N VAL A 122 28.16 24.53 -0.17
CA VAL A 122 27.88 24.32 1.25
C VAL A 122 27.83 25.68 1.95
N GLU A 123 26.66 26.08 2.43
CA GLU A 123 26.47 27.33 3.17
C GLU A 123 26.88 27.18 4.63
N GLN A 124 26.45 26.08 5.27
CA GLN A 124 26.69 25.85 6.69
C GLN A 124 26.71 24.35 7.01
N ILE A 125 27.61 23.97 7.91
CA ILE A 125 27.72 22.63 8.50
C ILE A 125 27.38 22.76 9.99
N LEU A 126 26.42 21.97 10.46
CA LEU A 126 25.88 22.07 11.83
C LEU A 126 26.30 20.91 12.73
N VAL A 127 27.05 19.95 12.21
CA VAL A 127 27.43 18.71 12.90
C VAL A 127 28.86 18.35 12.63
N HIS A 128 29.46 17.53 13.51
CA HIS A 128 30.82 17.04 13.41
C HIS A 128 30.88 15.52 13.38
N GLU A 129 32.01 14.98 12.98
CA GLU A 129 32.25 13.53 13.06
C GLU A 129 32.18 13.06 14.53
N GLY A 130 31.44 11.97 14.77
CA GLY A 130 31.22 11.43 16.10
C GLY A 130 29.94 11.92 16.80
N ASP A 131 29.29 12.97 16.29
CA ASP A 131 28.04 13.50 16.88
C ASP A 131 26.88 12.50 16.77
N LYS A 132 26.02 12.49 17.79
CA LYS A 132 24.74 11.80 17.75
C LYS A 132 23.70 12.70 17.12
N VAL A 133 22.91 12.17 16.17
CA VAL A 133 21.89 12.90 15.46
C VAL A 133 20.56 12.15 15.53
N GLU A 134 19.46 12.91 15.59
CA GLU A 134 18.11 12.37 15.56
C GLU A 134 17.57 12.34 14.12
N ALA A 135 16.55 11.50 13.89
CA ALA A 135 15.86 11.47 12.60
C ALA A 135 15.20 12.83 12.31
N GLY A 136 15.42 13.37 11.10
CA GLY A 136 14.95 14.70 10.68
C GLY A 136 15.82 15.87 11.13
N GLN A 137 16.86 15.65 11.93
CA GLN A 137 17.78 16.70 12.35
C GLN A 137 18.56 17.26 11.16
N LEU A 138 18.66 18.60 11.09
CA LEU A 138 19.43 19.30 10.07
C LEU A 138 20.92 19.09 10.32
N LEU A 139 21.62 18.57 9.33
CA LEU A 139 23.06 18.28 9.38
C LEU A 139 23.87 19.36 8.68
N MET A 140 23.40 19.79 7.53
CA MET A 140 24.09 20.71 6.65
C MET A 140 23.08 21.51 5.83
N ARG A 141 23.42 22.73 5.47
CA ARG A 141 22.67 23.56 4.54
C ARG A 141 23.51 23.80 3.28
N ILE A 142 22.91 23.51 2.14
CA ILE A 142 23.43 23.87 0.82
C ILE A 142 22.77 25.19 0.43
N ASP A 143 23.48 26.09 -0.23
CA ASP A 143 22.96 27.40 -0.67
C ASP A 143 21.71 27.24 -1.57
N PRO A 144 20.51 27.64 -1.09
CA PRO A 144 19.27 27.48 -1.84
C PRO A 144 18.99 28.66 -2.81
N THR A 145 19.90 29.66 -2.91
CA THR A 145 19.62 30.93 -3.61
C THR A 145 19.14 30.73 -5.04
N ARG A 146 19.78 29.83 -5.79
CA ARG A 146 19.39 29.54 -7.18
C ARG A 146 18.00 28.87 -7.24
N ALA A 147 17.75 27.89 -6.36
CA ALA A 147 16.46 27.18 -6.32
C ALA A 147 15.34 28.13 -5.86
N THR A 148 15.59 28.96 -4.85
CA THR A 148 14.64 29.94 -4.34
C THR A 148 14.30 31.02 -5.38
N SER A 149 15.30 31.50 -6.15
CA SER A 149 15.06 32.42 -7.24
C SER A 149 14.19 31.78 -8.33
N ALA A 150 14.49 30.54 -8.73
CA ALA A 150 13.70 29.81 -9.70
C ALA A 150 12.24 29.58 -9.23
N VAL A 151 12.02 29.31 -7.94
CA VAL A 151 10.67 29.22 -7.35
C VAL A 151 9.93 30.56 -7.45
N ARG A 152 10.60 31.68 -7.14
CA ARG A 152 9.98 33.01 -7.26
C ARG A 152 9.63 33.37 -8.70
N ASP A 153 10.54 33.10 -9.64
CA ASP A 153 10.31 33.33 -11.06
C ASP A 153 9.14 32.49 -11.57
N SER A 154 9.08 31.23 -11.19
CA SER A 154 7.96 30.35 -11.52
C SER A 154 6.64 30.84 -10.94
N ALA A 155 6.64 31.32 -9.69
CA ALA A 155 5.44 31.89 -9.05
C ALA A 155 4.97 33.17 -9.73
N ALA A 156 5.89 34.05 -10.15
CA ALA A 156 5.55 35.29 -10.89
C ALA A 156 4.94 34.96 -12.27
N GLN A 157 5.54 34.04 -13.01
CA GLN A 157 5.01 33.57 -14.29
C GLN A 157 3.65 32.85 -14.13
N GLY A 158 3.48 32.06 -13.04
CA GLY A 158 2.24 31.39 -12.70
C GLY A 158 1.11 32.39 -12.49
N PHE A 159 1.35 33.43 -11.68
CA PHE A 159 0.37 34.48 -11.44
C PHE A 159 -0.03 35.21 -12.74
N ALA A 160 0.94 35.52 -13.60
CA ALA A 160 0.66 36.16 -14.89
C ALA A 160 -0.22 35.26 -15.79
N LEU A 161 0.06 33.95 -15.82
CA LEU A 161 -0.78 32.98 -16.55
C LEU A 161 -2.17 32.85 -15.92
N GLU A 162 -2.31 32.85 -14.60
CA GLU A 162 -3.60 32.80 -13.91
C GLU A 162 -4.45 34.01 -14.26
N ALA A 163 -3.89 35.23 -14.24
CA ALA A 163 -4.57 36.44 -14.64
C ALA A 163 -5.01 36.37 -16.11
N ARG A 164 -4.14 35.89 -17.01
CA ARG A 164 -4.48 35.67 -18.42
C ARG A 164 -5.58 34.63 -18.61
N VAL A 165 -5.54 33.53 -17.91
CA VAL A 165 -6.60 32.47 -17.91
C VAL A 165 -7.92 33.04 -17.44
N ALA A 166 -7.92 33.85 -16.37
CA ALA A 166 -9.11 34.49 -15.87
C ALA A 166 -9.74 35.42 -16.92
N ARG A 167 -8.92 36.26 -17.61
CA ARG A 167 -9.37 37.13 -18.71
C ARG A 167 -9.95 36.32 -19.87
N LEU A 168 -9.22 35.35 -20.36
CA LEU A 168 -9.62 34.50 -21.50
C LEU A 168 -10.89 33.71 -21.21
N ARG A 169 -11.04 33.23 -19.98
CA ARG A 169 -12.25 32.55 -19.50
C ARG A 169 -13.45 33.50 -19.52
N ALA A 170 -13.27 34.72 -19.04
CA ALA A 170 -14.32 35.75 -19.07
C ALA A 170 -14.76 36.07 -20.51
N LEU A 171 -13.83 36.25 -21.46
CA LEU A 171 -14.11 36.48 -22.87
C LEU A 171 -14.79 35.29 -23.56
N ALA A 172 -14.31 34.05 -23.31
CA ALA A 172 -14.90 32.85 -23.87
C ALA A 172 -16.32 32.57 -23.38
N GLN A 173 -16.60 32.88 -22.11
CA GLN A 173 -17.91 32.69 -21.48
C GLN A 173 -18.84 33.89 -21.63
N GLY A 174 -18.30 35.05 -22.01
CA GLY A 174 -19.08 36.28 -22.06
C GLY A 174 -19.45 36.84 -20.68
N THR A 175 -18.60 36.58 -19.67
CA THR A 175 -18.78 37.03 -18.29
C THR A 175 -17.86 38.21 -17.96
N ALA A 176 -18.10 38.90 -16.84
CA ALA A 176 -17.20 39.93 -16.37
C ALA A 176 -15.83 39.33 -15.95
N PHE A 177 -14.76 40.09 -16.17
CA PHE A 177 -13.42 39.70 -15.74
C PHE A 177 -13.28 39.80 -14.23
N VAL A 178 -13.02 38.66 -13.58
CA VAL A 178 -12.70 38.55 -12.16
C VAL A 178 -11.22 38.22 -12.03
N PRO A 179 -10.38 39.20 -11.65
CA PRO A 179 -8.94 38.94 -11.53
C PRO A 179 -8.60 38.11 -10.30
N PRO A 180 -7.46 37.37 -10.30
CA PRO A 180 -6.91 36.79 -9.10
C PRO A 180 -6.50 37.86 -8.09
N ALA A 181 -6.45 37.50 -6.78
CA ALA A 181 -6.04 38.40 -5.72
C ALA A 181 -4.55 38.74 -5.85
N ALA A 182 -4.22 40.01 -5.99
CA ALA A 182 -2.85 40.50 -6.10
C ALA A 182 -2.28 40.83 -4.71
N ALA A 183 -1.17 40.18 -4.34
CA ALA A 183 -0.48 40.37 -3.06
C ALA A 183 0.55 41.53 -3.08
N ASN A 184 1.10 41.87 -4.22
CA ASN A 184 2.15 42.86 -4.38
C ASN A 184 1.90 43.82 -5.56
N ASP A 185 2.73 44.85 -5.70
CA ASP A 185 2.61 45.85 -6.75
C ASP A 185 2.79 45.33 -8.15
N GLU A 186 3.70 44.38 -8.32
CA GLU A 186 3.96 43.71 -9.59
C GLU A 186 2.74 42.92 -10.07
N GLN A 187 2.11 42.15 -9.18
CA GLN A 187 0.89 41.41 -9.47
C GLN A 187 -0.29 42.37 -9.78
N ARG A 188 -0.37 43.50 -9.08
CA ARG A 188 -1.35 44.54 -9.39
C ARG A 188 -1.19 45.14 -10.79
N ALA A 189 0.07 45.36 -11.20
CA ALA A 189 0.38 45.80 -12.55
C ALA A 189 -0.02 44.78 -13.62
N ILE A 190 0.23 43.49 -13.38
CA ILE A 190 -0.21 42.40 -14.27
C ILE A 190 -1.73 42.38 -14.39
N VAL A 191 -2.44 42.43 -13.27
CA VAL A 191 -3.92 42.46 -13.27
C VAL A 191 -4.45 43.66 -14.00
N ALA A 192 -3.85 44.84 -13.83
CA ALA A 192 -4.25 46.08 -14.54
C ALA A 192 -4.03 45.91 -16.06
N GLY A 193 -2.93 45.34 -16.49
CA GLY A 193 -2.67 45.03 -17.90
C GLY A 193 -3.67 44.08 -18.51
N GLU A 194 -3.97 42.98 -17.80
CA GLU A 194 -4.98 42.01 -18.27
C GLU A 194 -6.39 42.57 -18.29
N ARG A 195 -6.74 43.47 -17.35
CA ARG A 195 -8.01 44.21 -17.38
C ARG A 195 -8.13 45.11 -18.61
N GLN A 196 -7.08 45.88 -18.90
CA GLN A 196 -7.04 46.72 -20.09
C GLN A 196 -7.20 45.91 -21.37
N LEU A 197 -6.54 44.74 -21.48
CA LEU A 197 -6.72 43.84 -22.60
C LEU A 197 -8.13 43.25 -22.69
N TYR A 198 -8.75 42.92 -21.55
CA TYR A 198 -10.16 42.50 -21.50
C TYR A 198 -11.06 43.55 -22.02
N ASP A 199 -10.97 44.77 -21.52
CA ASP A 199 -11.83 45.94 -21.90
C ASP A 199 -11.68 46.24 -23.39
N SER A 200 -10.46 46.21 -23.89
CA SER A 200 -10.16 46.41 -25.32
C SER A 200 -10.81 45.34 -26.22
N ARG A 201 -10.66 44.05 -25.86
CA ARG A 201 -11.27 42.96 -26.60
C ARG A 201 -12.79 42.92 -26.51
N ALA A 202 -13.35 43.25 -25.34
CA ALA A 202 -14.80 43.36 -25.18
C ALA A 202 -15.39 44.52 -26.03
N THR A 203 -14.68 45.64 -26.09
CA THR A 203 -15.06 46.80 -26.93
C THR A 203 -14.97 46.46 -28.41
N GLU A 204 -13.93 45.72 -28.84
CA GLU A 204 -13.79 45.25 -30.23
C GLU A 204 -14.98 44.38 -30.63
N LEU A 205 -15.35 43.38 -29.81
CA LEU A 205 -16.53 42.56 -30.05
C LEU A 205 -17.81 43.39 -30.13
N ALA A 206 -18.02 44.29 -29.15
CA ALA A 206 -19.19 45.15 -29.12
C ALA A 206 -19.32 46.01 -30.39
N THR A 207 -18.19 46.55 -30.88
CA THR A 207 -18.14 47.32 -32.13
C THR A 207 -18.48 46.46 -33.35
N GLN A 208 -17.91 45.28 -33.48
CA GLN A 208 -18.23 44.35 -34.57
C GLN A 208 -19.70 43.95 -34.58
N LEU A 209 -20.27 43.61 -33.41
CA LEU A 209 -21.70 43.31 -33.28
C LEU A 209 -22.60 44.50 -33.60
N SER A 210 -22.18 45.72 -33.24
CA SER A 210 -22.94 46.95 -33.55
C SER A 210 -23.03 47.19 -35.05
N ILE A 211 -21.94 46.98 -35.79
CA ILE A 211 -21.94 47.11 -37.27
C ILE A 211 -22.92 46.12 -37.90
N VAL A 212 -22.91 44.85 -37.49
CA VAL A 212 -23.83 43.84 -38.04
C VAL A 212 -25.27 44.13 -37.66
N ARG A 213 -25.54 44.62 -36.42
CA ARG A 213 -26.89 45.07 -36.01
C ARG A 213 -27.38 46.24 -36.85
N GLN A 214 -26.51 47.19 -37.14
CA GLN A 214 -26.87 48.32 -37.99
C GLN A 214 -27.22 47.89 -39.44
N GLN A 215 -26.49 46.93 -39.98
CA GLN A 215 -26.81 46.31 -41.29
C GLN A 215 -28.17 45.61 -41.22
N GLN A 216 -28.44 44.82 -40.20
CA GLN A 216 -29.73 44.17 -39.99
C GLN A 216 -30.87 45.19 -39.94
N GLN A 217 -30.71 46.29 -39.17
CA GLN A 217 -31.69 47.36 -39.07
C GLN A 217 -31.96 48.04 -40.43
N GLN A 218 -30.92 48.25 -41.26
CA GLN A 218 -31.09 48.76 -42.62
C GLN A 218 -31.95 47.84 -43.49
N ARG A 219 -31.74 46.50 -43.38
CA ARG A 219 -32.56 45.49 -44.09
C ARG A 219 -34.00 45.45 -43.58
N GLU A 220 -34.23 45.67 -42.30
CA GLU A 220 -35.59 45.80 -41.72
C GLU A 220 -36.33 47.03 -42.26
N GLN A 221 -35.63 48.17 -42.44
CA GLN A 221 -36.17 49.34 -43.10
C GLN A 221 -36.50 49.09 -44.56
N GLU A 222 -35.62 48.42 -45.31
CA GLU A 222 -35.86 48.01 -46.69
C GLU A 222 -37.09 47.09 -46.81
N LEU A 223 -37.27 46.16 -45.83
CA LEU A 223 -38.47 45.33 -45.76
C LEU A 223 -39.72 46.10 -45.59
N ALA A 224 -39.74 47.09 -44.68
CA ALA A 224 -40.92 48.02 -44.47
C ALA A 224 -41.25 48.78 -45.74
N GLU A 225 -40.24 49.31 -46.45
CA GLU A 225 -40.42 50.00 -47.74
C GLU A 225 -41.03 49.10 -48.80
N THR A 226 -40.48 47.88 -48.90
CA THR A 226 -40.97 46.91 -49.91
C THR A 226 -42.38 46.39 -49.58
N GLN A 227 -42.72 46.28 -48.33
CA GLN A 227 -44.09 45.95 -47.88
C GLN A 227 -45.08 47.09 -48.23
N ALA A 228 -44.66 48.39 -48.09
CA ALA A 228 -45.44 49.48 -48.53
C ALA A 228 -45.67 49.54 -50.06
N LYS A 229 -44.61 49.17 -50.84
CA LYS A 229 -44.71 49.03 -52.31
C LYS A 229 -45.69 47.92 -52.69
N ARG A 230 -45.59 46.73 -52.02
CA ARG A 230 -46.56 45.65 -52.20
C ARG A 230 -47.99 46.10 -51.95
N ALA A 231 -48.24 46.79 -50.83
CA ALA A 231 -49.54 47.25 -50.49
C ALA A 231 -50.09 48.29 -51.49
N ALA A 232 -49.22 49.14 -52.07
CA ALA A 232 -49.58 50.05 -53.15
C ALA A 232 -49.94 49.38 -54.47
N ALA A 233 -49.09 48.40 -54.85
CA ALA A 233 -49.33 47.59 -56.08
C ALA A 233 -50.59 46.70 -55.95
N GLN A 234 -50.87 46.18 -54.76
CA GLN A 234 -52.08 45.40 -54.51
C GLN A 234 -53.35 46.29 -54.63
N ARG A 235 -53.36 47.51 -54.08
CA ARG A 235 -54.46 48.49 -54.25
C ARG A 235 -54.59 48.89 -55.71
N GLY A 236 -53.47 49.13 -56.44
CA GLY A 236 -53.49 49.46 -57.83
C GLY A 236 -54.09 48.31 -58.69
N LEU A 237 -53.75 47.05 -58.41
CA LEU A 237 -54.32 45.88 -59.07
C LEU A 237 -55.85 45.80 -58.79
N GLU A 238 -56.26 45.99 -57.57
CA GLU A 238 -57.64 45.93 -57.15
C GLU A 238 -58.49 47.01 -57.88
N LEU A 239 -58.03 48.30 -57.92
CA LEU A 239 -58.66 49.36 -58.62
C LEU A 239 -58.76 49.13 -60.15
N ALA A 240 -57.60 48.70 -60.74
CA ALA A 240 -57.59 48.47 -62.21
C ALA A 240 -58.50 47.26 -62.57
N THR A 241 -58.58 46.22 -61.72
CA THR A 241 -59.47 45.04 -61.89
C THR A 241 -60.92 45.46 -61.73
N GLN A 242 -61.27 46.36 -60.78
CA GLN A 242 -62.59 46.86 -60.57
C GLN A 242 -63.02 47.73 -61.79
N GLU A 243 -62.19 48.63 -62.27
CA GLU A 243 -62.42 49.46 -63.42
C GLU A 243 -62.67 48.64 -64.68
N LEU A 244 -61.81 47.62 -64.93
CA LEU A 244 -62.00 46.64 -66.05
C LEU A 244 -63.34 45.91 -65.94
N ASN A 245 -63.71 45.42 -64.77
CA ASN A 245 -64.96 44.69 -64.52
C ASN A 245 -66.22 45.58 -64.71
N GLN A 246 -66.16 46.87 -64.38
CA GLN A 246 -67.22 47.79 -64.54
C GLN A 246 -67.30 48.21 -66.01
N THR A 247 -66.19 48.39 -66.72
CA THR A 247 -66.16 48.88 -68.08
C THR A 247 -66.44 47.80 -69.13
N ARG A 248 -66.01 46.57 -68.91
CA ARG A 248 -66.14 45.44 -69.81
C ARG A 248 -67.56 45.14 -70.29
N PRO A 249 -68.64 45.23 -69.47
CA PRO A 249 -70.00 45.04 -69.92
C PRO A 249 -70.44 46.15 -70.91
N LEU A 250 -69.91 47.35 -70.84
CA LEU A 250 -70.24 48.53 -71.68
C LEU A 250 -69.78 48.39 -73.15
N LEU A 251 -68.86 47.45 -73.43
CA LEU A 251 -68.46 47.10 -74.76
C LEU A 251 -69.63 46.51 -75.59
N ALA A 252 -70.54 45.72 -75.00
CA ALA A 252 -71.67 45.13 -75.66
C ALA A 252 -72.71 46.15 -76.08
N THR A 253 -72.77 47.29 -75.38
CA THR A 253 -73.65 48.44 -75.68
C THR A 253 -73.06 49.49 -76.70
N GLY A 254 -71.77 49.29 -77.06
CA GLY A 254 -71.03 50.23 -77.95
C GLY A 254 -70.58 51.49 -77.26
N ALA A 255 -70.76 51.61 -75.93
CA ALA A 255 -70.40 52.83 -75.19
C ALA A 255 -68.88 52.99 -74.93
N VAL A 256 -68.09 51.87 -75.16
CA VAL A 256 -66.65 51.84 -74.97
C VAL A 256 -65.97 51.08 -76.13
N SER A 257 -64.73 51.52 -76.48
CA SER A 257 -63.96 50.87 -77.54
C SER A 257 -63.26 49.60 -77.07
N GLN A 258 -63.05 48.65 -77.98
CA GLN A 258 -62.23 47.49 -77.69
C GLN A 258 -60.77 47.85 -77.33
N VAL A 259 -60.24 48.94 -77.86
CA VAL A 259 -58.89 49.46 -77.53
C VAL A 259 -58.84 49.94 -76.06
N ASP A 260 -59.92 50.48 -75.52
CA ASP A 260 -59.96 50.89 -74.14
C ASP A 260 -59.97 49.69 -73.19
N ILE A 261 -60.69 48.64 -73.52
CA ILE A 261 -60.61 47.32 -72.75
C ILE A 261 -59.23 46.74 -72.75
N LEU A 262 -58.57 46.67 -73.93
CA LEU A 262 -57.18 46.22 -74.03
C LEU A 262 -56.20 47.06 -73.23
N ARG A 263 -56.44 48.37 -73.11
CA ARG A 263 -55.64 49.26 -72.24
C ARG A 263 -55.84 48.90 -70.78
N LEU A 264 -57.08 48.70 -70.31
CA LEU A 264 -57.38 48.28 -68.94
C LEU A 264 -56.81 46.92 -68.61
N GLU A 265 -56.88 45.96 -69.54
CA GLU A 265 -56.27 44.60 -69.37
C GLU A 265 -54.76 44.74 -69.28
N ARG A 266 -54.13 45.57 -70.05
CA ARG A 266 -52.70 45.87 -69.92
C ARG A 266 -52.36 46.48 -68.53
N ASP A 267 -53.20 47.41 -68.04
CA ASP A 267 -52.99 48.08 -66.75
C ASP A 267 -53.21 47.09 -65.58
N VAL A 268 -54.17 46.18 -65.65
CA VAL A 268 -54.32 45.06 -64.70
C VAL A 268 -53.04 44.13 -64.76
N THR A 269 -52.57 43.74 -65.96
CA THR A 269 -51.40 42.91 -66.10
C THR A 269 -50.13 43.55 -65.57
N LYS A 270 -49.99 44.93 -65.81
CA LYS A 270 -48.88 45.71 -65.25
C LYS A 270 -48.91 45.67 -63.70
N ASN A 271 -50.07 46.10 -63.10
CA ASN A 271 -50.17 46.14 -61.63
C ASN A 271 -50.00 44.78 -60.99
N LYS A 272 -50.40 43.69 -61.65
CA LYS A 272 -50.10 42.28 -61.21
C LYS A 272 -48.59 41.98 -61.24
N GLY A 273 -47.91 42.36 -62.33
CA GLY A 273 -46.46 42.22 -62.45
C GLY A 273 -45.74 43.04 -61.32
N ASP A 274 -46.16 44.22 -61.04
CA ASP A 274 -45.62 45.09 -59.96
C ASP A 274 -45.84 44.43 -58.58
N LEU A 275 -46.99 43.81 -58.32
CA LEU A 275 -47.30 43.08 -57.12
C LEU A 275 -46.39 41.80 -56.96
N ASP A 276 -46.29 41.03 -58.04
CA ASP A 276 -45.47 39.82 -58.06
C ASP A 276 -43.98 40.14 -57.82
N GLN A 277 -43.51 41.24 -58.41
CA GLN A 277 -42.15 41.74 -58.18
C GLN A 277 -41.95 42.22 -56.74
N ALA A 278 -42.89 42.90 -56.13
CA ALA A 278 -42.81 43.38 -54.76
C ALA A 278 -42.84 42.18 -53.78
N VAL A 279 -43.64 41.13 -54.04
CA VAL A 279 -43.66 39.87 -53.25
C VAL A 279 -42.33 39.15 -53.31
N ALA A 280 -41.74 39.00 -54.54
CA ALA A 280 -40.42 38.40 -54.71
C ALA A 280 -39.32 39.18 -53.96
N GLN A 281 -39.37 40.52 -54.04
CA GLN A 281 -38.42 41.39 -53.33
C GLN A 281 -38.53 41.23 -51.77
N ILE A 282 -39.76 41.12 -51.22
CA ILE A 282 -39.97 40.82 -49.81
C ILE A 282 -39.25 39.56 -49.40
N GLY A 283 -39.42 38.47 -50.18
CA GLY A 283 -38.71 37.17 -49.90
C GLY A 283 -37.20 37.32 -49.86
N LYS A 284 -36.65 38.09 -50.84
CA LYS A 284 -35.21 38.37 -50.89
C LYS A 284 -34.72 39.16 -49.68
N VAL A 285 -35.42 40.19 -49.27
CA VAL A 285 -35.03 41.03 -48.13
C VAL A 285 -35.18 40.24 -46.78
N GLN A 286 -36.21 39.43 -46.65
CA GLN A 286 -36.38 38.55 -45.48
C GLN A 286 -35.22 37.56 -45.37
N ALA A 287 -34.78 36.97 -46.48
CA ALA A 287 -33.62 36.10 -46.51
C ALA A 287 -32.34 36.84 -46.07
N ALA A 288 -32.17 38.09 -46.51
CA ALA A 288 -31.03 38.94 -46.12
C ALA A 288 -31.04 39.31 -44.62
N ILE A 289 -32.23 39.52 -44.02
CA ILE A 289 -32.39 39.74 -42.57
C ILE A 289 -31.97 38.49 -41.81
N ALA A 290 -32.46 37.32 -42.25
CA ALA A 290 -32.09 36.05 -41.65
C ALA A 290 -30.57 35.78 -41.74
N GLU A 291 -29.96 36.14 -42.87
CA GLU A 291 -28.50 36.07 -43.09
C GLU A 291 -27.75 36.98 -42.12
N SER A 292 -28.19 38.24 -41.94
CA SER A 292 -27.60 39.18 -41.01
C SER A 292 -27.71 38.65 -39.55
N GLY A 293 -28.83 38.04 -39.18
CA GLY A 293 -29.01 37.38 -37.85
C GLY A 293 -28.04 36.25 -37.63
N ARG A 294 -27.83 35.38 -38.65
CA ARG A 294 -26.82 34.31 -38.57
C ARG A 294 -25.40 34.86 -38.47
N LYS A 295 -25.11 35.95 -39.21
CA LYS A 295 -23.79 36.58 -39.18
C LYS A 295 -23.47 37.17 -37.81
N LEU A 296 -24.48 37.67 -37.07
CA LEU A 296 -24.34 38.17 -35.72
C LEU A 296 -23.93 37.04 -34.77
N GLN A 297 -24.62 35.91 -34.82
CA GLN A 297 -24.27 34.72 -34.05
C GLN A 297 -22.89 34.15 -34.44
N GLU A 298 -22.57 34.07 -35.72
CA GLU A 298 -21.27 33.62 -36.21
C GLU A 298 -20.15 34.49 -35.65
N THR A 299 -20.29 35.82 -35.68
CA THR A 299 -19.28 36.73 -35.15
C THR A 299 -19.03 36.53 -33.67
N GLU A 300 -20.10 36.36 -32.89
CA GLU A 300 -20.01 36.11 -31.45
C GLU A 300 -19.37 34.75 -31.15
N LEU A 301 -19.80 33.72 -31.86
CA LEU A 301 -19.24 32.37 -31.67
C LEU A 301 -17.76 32.29 -32.10
N ALA A 302 -17.38 32.91 -33.21
CA ALA A 302 -16.00 32.96 -33.67
C ALA A 302 -15.08 33.59 -32.61
N PHE A 303 -15.53 34.77 -32.06
CA PHE A 303 -14.77 35.42 -30.98
C PHE A 303 -14.62 34.56 -29.73
N ARG A 304 -15.72 33.92 -29.28
CA ARG A 304 -15.69 33.05 -28.14
C ARG A 304 -14.81 31.83 -28.35
N ASN A 305 -14.84 31.24 -29.57
CA ASN A 305 -14.03 30.10 -29.93
C ASN A 305 -12.53 30.46 -29.95
N ASP A 306 -12.17 31.62 -30.48
CA ASP A 306 -10.77 32.07 -30.48
C ASP A 306 -10.30 32.36 -29.04
N ALA A 307 -11.12 33.01 -28.21
CA ALA A 307 -10.83 33.16 -26.79
C ALA A 307 -10.71 31.78 -26.08
N GLY A 308 -11.55 30.81 -26.46
CA GLY A 308 -11.50 29.42 -25.94
C GLY A 308 -10.23 28.67 -26.31
N LYS A 309 -9.73 28.82 -27.55
CA LYS A 309 -8.45 28.24 -27.97
C LYS A 309 -7.29 28.83 -27.16
N ASP A 310 -7.24 30.15 -27.06
CA ASP A 310 -6.22 30.86 -26.27
C ASP A 310 -6.29 30.46 -24.79
N LEU A 311 -7.50 30.26 -24.26
CA LEU A 311 -7.72 29.76 -22.89
C LEU A 311 -7.14 28.37 -22.69
N ALA A 312 -7.42 27.45 -23.62
CA ALA A 312 -6.90 26.08 -23.54
C ALA A 312 -5.37 26.05 -23.58
N GLU A 313 -4.76 26.89 -24.44
CA GLU A 313 -3.30 27.02 -24.51
C GLU A 313 -2.73 27.61 -23.20
N ALA A 314 -3.32 28.67 -22.68
CA ALA A 314 -2.88 29.31 -21.43
C ALA A 314 -3.03 28.37 -20.23
N MET A 315 -4.11 27.59 -20.14
CA MET A 315 -4.31 26.58 -19.11
C MET A 315 -3.27 25.45 -19.21
N GLY A 316 -2.95 24.99 -20.42
CA GLY A 316 -1.89 24.00 -20.65
C GLY A 316 -0.53 24.49 -20.12
N LYS A 317 -0.19 25.77 -20.42
CA LYS A 317 1.05 26.38 -19.93
C LYS A 317 1.05 26.55 -18.41
N LEU A 318 -0.08 26.96 -17.82
CA LEU A 318 -0.21 27.08 -16.36
C LEU A 318 -0.05 25.74 -15.67
N ASN A 319 -0.69 24.70 -16.17
CA ASN A 319 -0.57 23.36 -15.61
C ASN A 319 0.88 22.83 -15.68
N ALA A 320 1.54 22.98 -16.83
CA ALA A 320 2.94 22.58 -16.99
C ALA A 320 3.87 23.36 -16.04
N LEU A 321 3.61 24.65 -15.84
CA LEU A 321 4.37 25.45 -14.90
C LEU A 321 4.15 25.02 -13.44
N ASN A 322 2.89 24.73 -13.06
CA ASN A 322 2.55 24.27 -11.73
C ASN A 322 3.21 22.92 -11.41
N GLU A 323 3.20 21.97 -12.35
CA GLU A 323 3.92 20.70 -12.21
C GLU A 323 5.44 20.93 -12.07
N GLY A 324 6.03 21.82 -12.85
CA GLY A 324 7.42 22.21 -12.73
C GLY A 324 7.76 22.85 -11.40
N ALA A 325 6.85 23.65 -10.84
CA ALA A 325 7.03 24.34 -9.56
C ALA A 325 7.20 23.39 -8.38
N VAL A 326 6.54 22.21 -8.41
CA VAL A 326 6.71 21.15 -7.40
C VAL A 326 8.17 20.69 -7.34
N GLY A 327 8.78 20.43 -8.50
CA GLY A 327 10.19 20.03 -8.57
C GLY A 327 11.14 21.11 -8.08
N LEU A 328 10.82 22.39 -8.33
CA LEU A 328 11.61 23.52 -7.83
C LEU A 328 11.49 23.66 -6.30
N ALA A 329 10.30 23.48 -5.74
CA ALA A 329 10.08 23.49 -4.29
C ALA A 329 10.83 22.35 -3.59
N ASP A 330 10.81 21.14 -4.17
CA ASP A 330 11.56 19.97 -3.69
C ASP A 330 13.08 20.24 -3.64
N LYS A 331 13.62 20.95 -4.63
CA LYS A 331 15.05 21.36 -4.63
C LYS A 331 15.38 22.31 -3.48
N VAL A 332 14.49 23.22 -3.14
CA VAL A 332 14.67 24.13 -1.99
C VAL A 332 14.66 23.34 -0.67
N ASP A 333 13.75 22.37 -0.52
CA ASP A 333 13.71 21.53 0.69
C ASP A 333 14.94 20.63 0.79
N LYS A 334 15.37 20.01 -0.30
CA LYS A 334 16.56 19.15 -0.36
C LYS A 334 17.89 19.90 -0.19
N ALA A 335 17.90 21.21 -0.32
CA ALA A 335 19.06 22.03 0.08
C ALA A 335 19.31 21.95 1.60
N GLN A 336 18.32 21.57 2.39
CA GLN A 336 18.43 21.23 3.80
C GLN A 336 18.72 19.74 3.95
N VAL A 337 19.97 19.36 4.11
CA VAL A 337 20.38 17.97 4.30
C VAL A 337 20.04 17.53 5.72
N LYS A 338 19.04 16.66 5.86
CA LYS A 338 18.52 16.13 7.14
C LYS A 338 18.88 14.66 7.31
N SER A 339 19.08 14.21 8.56
CA SER A 339 19.32 12.80 8.85
C SER A 339 18.06 11.98 8.62
N PRO A 340 18.09 10.87 7.85
CA PRO A 340 16.95 9.98 7.67
C PRO A 340 16.69 9.08 8.89
N VAL A 341 17.70 8.90 9.77
CA VAL A 341 17.65 7.97 10.91
C VAL A 341 18.32 8.58 12.12
N ARG A 342 17.97 8.09 13.31
CA ARG A 342 18.74 8.32 14.52
C ARG A 342 20.05 7.55 14.42
N GLY A 343 21.20 8.23 14.61
CA GLY A 343 22.48 7.60 14.41
C GLY A 343 23.65 8.41 14.95
N ARG A 344 24.84 7.92 14.65
CA ARG A 344 26.10 8.64 14.91
C ARG A 344 26.77 8.92 13.57
N ILE A 345 27.25 10.14 13.39
CA ILE A 345 28.03 10.52 12.20
C ILE A 345 29.38 9.79 12.24
N GLN A 346 29.60 8.96 11.24
CA GLN A 346 30.89 8.24 11.09
C GLN A 346 31.89 9.11 10.37
N ARG A 347 31.50 9.74 9.26
CA ARG A 347 32.37 10.54 8.42
C ARG A 347 31.59 11.66 7.72
N LEU A 348 32.24 12.83 7.64
CA LEU A 348 31.73 13.98 6.93
C LEU A 348 32.57 14.19 5.67
N LEU A 349 32.03 13.79 4.51
CA LEU A 349 32.74 13.86 3.22
C LEU A 349 32.75 15.29 2.65
N ALA A 350 31.67 16.05 2.90
CA ALA A 350 31.58 17.48 2.61
C ALA A 350 31.86 18.29 3.90
N ASN A 351 33.10 18.57 4.17
CA ASN A 351 33.58 19.13 5.44
C ASN A 351 34.03 20.61 5.32
N THR A 352 33.85 21.26 4.17
CA THR A 352 34.34 22.62 3.93
C THR A 352 33.19 23.56 3.61
N VAL A 353 32.99 24.59 4.43
CA VAL A 353 32.03 25.68 4.16
C VAL A 353 32.54 26.47 2.94
N GLY A 354 31.67 26.77 1.99
CA GLY A 354 32.00 27.34 0.68
C GLY A 354 32.48 26.31 -0.35
N GLY A 355 32.66 25.04 0.04
CA GLY A 355 32.97 23.95 -0.88
C GLY A 355 31.78 23.62 -1.81
N VAL A 356 32.10 23.12 -3.01
CA VAL A 356 31.09 22.72 -3.99
C VAL A 356 30.88 21.21 -3.92
N VAL A 357 29.64 20.79 -3.64
CA VAL A 357 29.21 19.40 -3.72
C VAL A 357 28.60 19.15 -5.11
N GLN A 358 29.05 18.09 -5.76
CA GLN A 358 28.48 17.68 -7.05
C GLN A 358 27.18 16.89 -6.86
N PRO A 359 26.23 16.90 -7.82
CA PRO A 359 25.06 16.06 -7.80
C PRO A 359 25.42 14.57 -7.70
N GLY A 360 24.69 13.82 -6.84
CA GLY A 360 24.92 12.39 -6.60
C GLY A 360 26.14 12.07 -5.73
N LYS A 361 26.84 13.07 -5.20
CA LYS A 361 28.02 12.87 -4.35
C LYS A 361 27.60 12.58 -2.90
N ASP A 362 28.32 11.65 -2.27
CA ASP A 362 28.18 11.34 -0.85
C ASP A 362 28.58 12.55 0.00
N ILE A 363 27.76 12.86 1.00
CA ILE A 363 27.96 14.02 1.89
C ILE A 363 28.30 13.56 3.30
N VAL A 364 27.49 12.65 3.85
CA VAL A 364 27.56 12.21 5.24
C VAL A 364 27.33 10.71 5.32
N GLU A 365 28.14 10.03 6.10
CA GLU A 365 27.94 8.63 6.47
C GLU A 365 27.44 8.55 7.91
N ILE A 366 26.29 7.90 8.12
CA ILE A 366 25.63 7.76 9.43
C ILE A 366 25.51 6.29 9.79
N VAL A 367 26.01 5.92 10.96
CA VAL A 367 25.76 4.61 11.57
C VAL A 367 24.49 4.71 12.41
N PRO A 368 23.42 4.00 12.05
CA PRO A 368 22.20 4.02 12.82
C PRO A 368 22.40 3.50 14.24
N LEU A 369 21.76 4.15 15.21
CA LEU A 369 21.67 3.71 16.60
C LEU A 369 20.27 3.16 16.81
N ASP A 370 20.17 1.83 16.82
CA ASP A 370 18.90 1.13 17.06
C ASP A 370 18.80 0.71 18.53
N ASP A 371 17.57 0.61 19.02
CA ASP A 371 17.26 0.12 20.38
C ASP A 371 17.34 -1.42 20.50
N SER A 372 17.59 -2.13 19.38
CA SER A 372 17.75 -3.58 19.32
C SER A 372 19.06 -3.95 18.64
N LEU A 373 19.69 -5.02 19.10
CA LEU A 373 20.90 -5.56 18.48
C LEU A 373 20.54 -6.74 17.57
N VAL A 374 21.34 -6.90 16.55
CA VAL A 374 21.29 -8.07 15.66
C VAL A 374 22.58 -8.84 15.81
N LEU A 375 22.45 -10.14 15.98
CA LEU A 375 23.58 -11.06 16.05
C LEU A 375 23.50 -12.05 14.90
N ASP A 376 24.60 -12.28 14.24
CA ASP A 376 24.75 -13.38 13.29
C ASP A 376 25.40 -14.54 14.05
N ALA A 377 24.57 -15.55 14.39
CA ALA A 377 25.00 -16.76 15.09
C ALA A 377 25.33 -17.87 14.09
N ARG A 378 26.48 -18.52 14.28
CA ARG A 378 26.94 -19.65 13.45
C ARG A 378 26.43 -20.94 14.06
N VAL A 379 25.59 -21.66 13.36
CA VAL A 379 24.98 -22.91 13.79
C VAL A 379 25.46 -24.06 12.89
N GLN A 380 25.74 -25.23 13.49
CA GLN A 380 26.20 -26.39 12.74
C GLN A 380 25.08 -26.96 11.84
N PRO A 381 25.41 -27.51 10.65
CA PRO A 381 24.40 -28.02 9.71
C PRO A 381 23.51 -29.12 10.29
N ARG A 382 24.00 -29.92 11.25
CA ARG A 382 23.20 -30.95 11.90
C ARG A 382 22.06 -30.47 12.76
N ASP A 383 22.14 -29.19 13.23
CA ASP A 383 21.20 -28.63 14.21
C ASP A 383 20.22 -27.66 13.55
N ILE A 384 20.45 -27.26 12.29
CA ILE A 384 19.64 -26.26 11.58
C ILE A 384 18.20 -26.71 11.33
N ALA A 385 17.97 -28.04 11.18
CA ALA A 385 16.64 -28.58 10.92
C ALA A 385 15.62 -28.32 12.03
N PHE A 386 16.09 -27.96 13.23
CA PHE A 386 15.25 -27.69 14.40
C PHE A 386 15.06 -26.20 14.67
N ILE A 387 15.68 -25.34 13.86
CA ILE A 387 15.62 -23.89 14.05
C ILE A 387 14.62 -23.30 13.04
N HIS A 388 13.72 -22.45 13.55
CA HIS A 388 12.73 -21.77 12.74
C HIS A 388 12.66 -20.28 13.11
N PRO A 389 12.32 -19.38 12.17
CA PRO A 389 12.07 -17.98 12.49
C PRO A 389 10.99 -17.84 13.57
N GLY A 390 11.20 -16.90 14.49
CA GLY A 390 10.29 -16.64 15.61
C GLY A 390 10.60 -17.43 16.89
N GLN A 391 11.56 -18.37 16.87
CA GLN A 391 11.97 -19.05 18.09
C GLN A 391 12.69 -18.10 19.06
N LYS A 392 12.49 -18.35 20.35
CA LYS A 392 13.18 -17.62 21.42
C LYS A 392 14.64 -18.04 21.47
N ALA A 393 15.50 -17.07 21.72
CA ALA A 393 16.92 -17.29 21.93
C ALA A 393 17.37 -16.49 23.15
N ASN A 394 18.38 -16.99 23.84
CA ASN A 394 19.05 -16.29 24.92
C ASN A 394 20.49 -15.98 24.49
N VAL A 395 20.86 -14.72 24.50
CA VAL A 395 22.15 -14.22 24.02
C VAL A 395 23.04 -13.90 25.20
N LYS A 396 24.18 -14.60 25.31
CA LYS A 396 25.19 -14.46 26.38
C LYS A 396 26.44 -13.84 25.80
N PHE A 397 26.74 -12.61 26.20
CA PHE A 397 27.94 -11.92 25.67
C PHE A 397 29.20 -12.39 26.41
N THR A 398 30.24 -12.73 25.67
CA THR A 398 31.53 -13.19 26.23
C THR A 398 32.24 -12.10 27.03
N ALA A 399 31.95 -10.81 26.77
CA ALA A 399 32.55 -9.69 27.48
C ALA A 399 31.95 -9.47 28.89
N TYR A 400 30.81 -10.09 29.21
CA TYR A 400 30.11 -9.94 30.47
C TYR A 400 29.87 -11.30 31.11
N ASP A 401 30.07 -11.38 32.43
CA ASP A 401 29.83 -12.63 33.18
C ASP A 401 28.34 -12.95 33.20
N PHE A 402 27.97 -14.05 32.53
CA PHE A 402 26.60 -14.55 32.47
C PHE A 402 25.98 -14.83 33.82
N SER A 403 26.81 -15.27 34.81
CA SER A 403 26.34 -15.57 36.17
C SER A 403 25.86 -14.34 36.93
N VAL A 404 26.37 -13.16 36.56
CA VAL A 404 26.05 -11.88 37.23
C VAL A 404 24.99 -11.09 36.45
N TYR A 405 25.13 -11.01 35.12
CA TYR A 405 24.30 -10.12 34.29
C TYR A 405 23.22 -10.87 33.52
N GLY A 406 23.25 -12.22 33.51
CA GLY A 406 22.31 -13.03 32.75
C GLY A 406 22.57 -12.97 31.23
N GLY A 407 21.56 -13.32 30.46
CA GLY A 407 21.56 -13.18 29.00
C GLY A 407 20.44 -12.24 28.53
N LEU A 408 20.58 -11.71 27.34
CA LEU A 408 19.52 -10.93 26.71
C LEU A 408 18.57 -11.86 25.96
N ASP A 409 17.28 -11.64 26.17
CA ASP A 409 16.25 -12.31 25.41
C ASP A 409 16.25 -11.82 23.96
N GLY A 410 16.20 -12.77 23.05
CA GLY A 410 16.15 -12.51 21.62
C GLY A 410 15.18 -13.44 20.89
N THR A 411 14.99 -13.17 19.63
CA THR A 411 14.17 -13.98 18.73
C THR A 411 14.92 -14.22 17.43
N VAL A 412 14.81 -15.45 16.89
CA VAL A 412 15.35 -15.77 15.56
C VAL A 412 14.56 -14.99 14.51
N GLU A 413 15.25 -14.11 13.78
CA GLU A 413 14.65 -13.29 12.72
C GLU A 413 14.71 -13.97 11.37
N ASN A 414 15.88 -14.51 11.02
CA ASN A 414 16.13 -15.13 9.73
C ASN A 414 17.20 -16.21 9.82
N ILE A 415 17.17 -17.12 8.87
CA ILE A 415 18.14 -18.22 8.72
C ILE A 415 18.69 -18.13 7.31
N SER A 416 20.02 -18.20 7.15
CA SER A 416 20.64 -18.22 5.82
C SER A 416 20.12 -19.43 5.01
N PRO A 417 19.75 -19.23 3.72
CA PRO A 417 19.29 -20.35 2.88
C PRO A 417 20.39 -21.33 2.52
N ASP A 418 21.65 -20.94 2.67
CA ASP A 418 22.81 -21.78 2.32
C ASP A 418 23.88 -21.72 3.41
N THR A 419 24.78 -22.68 3.39
CA THR A 419 25.92 -22.76 4.30
C THR A 419 27.03 -21.80 3.88
N VAL A 420 27.67 -21.19 4.86
CA VAL A 420 28.90 -20.42 4.69
C VAL A 420 30.07 -21.28 5.20
N ILE A 421 31.17 -21.23 4.47
CA ILE A 421 32.40 -22.00 4.85
C ILE A 421 33.36 -21.02 5.56
N ASP A 422 33.84 -21.40 6.74
CA ASP A 422 34.87 -20.65 7.48
C ASP A 422 36.27 -20.83 6.84
N GLU A 423 37.18 -19.97 7.18
CA GLU A 423 38.61 -20.06 6.74
C GLU A 423 39.26 -21.41 7.06
N LYS A 424 38.70 -22.15 8.05
CA LYS A 424 39.12 -23.49 8.45
C LYS A 424 38.44 -24.63 7.68
N GLY A 425 37.57 -24.30 6.72
CA GLY A 425 36.82 -25.29 5.91
C GLY A 425 35.56 -25.86 6.56
N ASN A 426 35.12 -25.33 7.72
CA ASN A 426 33.90 -25.80 8.37
C ASN A 426 32.68 -25.06 7.79
N ALA A 427 31.66 -25.85 7.39
CA ALA A 427 30.40 -25.31 6.95
C ALA A 427 29.48 -25.01 8.14
N PHE A 428 28.82 -23.87 8.13
CA PHE A 428 27.83 -23.47 9.13
C PHE A 428 26.71 -22.65 8.48
N TYR A 429 25.55 -22.64 9.12
CA TYR A 429 24.44 -21.72 8.76
C TYR A 429 24.54 -20.44 9.61
N VAL A 430 24.24 -19.32 9.00
CA VAL A 430 24.13 -18.05 9.71
C VAL A 430 22.67 -17.86 10.12
N VAL A 431 22.44 -17.85 11.42
CA VAL A 431 21.13 -17.59 12.03
C VAL A 431 21.17 -16.19 12.61
N ARG A 432 20.28 -15.33 12.10
CA ARG A 432 20.15 -13.97 12.57
C ARG A 432 19.20 -13.91 13.75
N VAL A 433 19.68 -13.41 14.87
CA VAL A 433 18.93 -13.25 16.11
C VAL A 433 18.85 -11.79 16.48
N ARG A 434 17.64 -11.28 16.71
CA ARG A 434 17.37 -9.92 17.18
C ARG A 434 17.12 -9.92 18.67
N THR A 435 17.81 -9.08 19.44
CA THR A 435 17.56 -8.91 20.88
C THR A 435 16.42 -7.94 21.14
N ALA A 436 15.74 -8.10 22.25
CA ALA A 436 14.68 -7.18 22.68
C ALA A 436 15.23 -5.80 23.07
N HIS A 437 16.45 -5.75 23.59
CA HIS A 437 17.12 -4.54 24.08
C HIS A 437 18.55 -4.47 23.54
N ALA A 438 19.08 -3.24 23.45
CA ALA A 438 20.44 -2.97 22.95
C ALA A 438 21.52 -2.97 24.06
N SER A 439 21.13 -3.07 25.33
CA SER A 439 22.04 -3.04 26.48
C SER A 439 21.44 -3.82 27.64
N PHE A 440 22.27 -4.25 28.59
CA PHE A 440 21.81 -4.78 29.88
C PHE A 440 21.36 -3.66 30.82
N ASP A 441 22.11 -2.53 30.82
CA ASP A 441 21.84 -1.33 31.61
C ASP A 441 22.49 -0.13 30.90
N GLU A 442 22.14 1.10 31.26
CA GLU A 442 22.74 2.33 30.66
C GLU A 442 24.27 2.36 30.76
N LYS A 443 24.86 1.67 31.77
CA LYS A 443 26.31 1.62 32.02
C LYS A 443 27.04 0.51 31.27
N LEU A 444 26.32 -0.43 30.61
CA LEU A 444 26.89 -1.60 29.96
C LEU A 444 26.50 -1.65 28.48
N PRO A 445 27.06 -0.76 27.64
CA PRO A 445 26.73 -0.71 26.23
C PRO A 445 27.29 -1.93 25.49
N ILE A 446 26.52 -2.56 24.66
CA ILE A 446 26.95 -3.62 23.75
C ILE A 446 27.37 -2.97 22.43
N LEU A 447 28.60 -3.23 22.03
CA LEU A 447 29.19 -2.63 20.83
C LEU A 447 29.16 -3.64 19.66
N PRO A 448 28.95 -3.16 18.41
CA PRO A 448 29.11 -3.99 17.23
C PRO A 448 30.51 -4.64 17.21
N GLY A 449 30.57 -5.90 16.84
CA GLY A 449 31.80 -6.69 16.83
C GLY A 449 32.04 -7.54 18.09
N MET A 450 31.28 -7.33 19.18
CA MET A 450 31.35 -8.21 20.35
C MET A 450 30.90 -9.62 20.00
N THR A 451 31.54 -10.62 20.62
CA THR A 451 31.19 -12.03 20.50
C THR A 451 30.20 -12.43 21.58
N ALA A 452 29.30 -13.33 21.23
CA ALA A 452 28.29 -13.86 22.13
C ALA A 452 28.00 -15.34 21.83
N GLU A 453 27.64 -16.08 22.85
CA GLU A 453 27.04 -17.43 22.70
C GLU A 453 25.53 -17.26 22.62
N VAL A 454 24.89 -17.87 21.63
CA VAL A 454 23.46 -17.80 21.41
C VAL A 454 22.83 -19.15 21.65
N ASP A 455 22.00 -19.24 22.68
CA ASP A 455 21.24 -20.44 23.02
C ASP A 455 19.83 -20.32 22.40
N ILE A 456 19.57 -21.03 21.32
CA ILE A 456 18.29 -21.05 20.62
C ILE A 456 17.42 -22.18 21.20
N LEU A 457 16.20 -21.85 21.66
CA LEU A 457 15.27 -22.84 22.22
C LEU A 457 14.60 -23.59 21.05
N THR A 458 15.05 -24.83 20.82
CA THR A 458 14.57 -25.65 19.70
C THR A 458 13.42 -26.58 20.07
N GLY A 459 13.19 -26.84 21.37
CA GLY A 459 12.08 -27.68 21.80
C GLY A 459 12.10 -28.00 23.30
N ARG A 460 11.22 -28.91 23.67
CA ARG A 460 11.14 -29.47 25.02
C ARG A 460 11.09 -30.95 24.95
N LYS A 461 12.03 -31.62 25.61
CA LYS A 461 12.08 -33.09 25.72
C LYS A 461 11.88 -33.53 27.14
N THR A 462 11.29 -34.71 27.33
CA THR A 462 11.18 -35.30 28.67
C THR A 462 12.52 -35.86 29.14
N VAL A 463 12.80 -35.83 30.43
CA VAL A 463 14.02 -36.39 31.03
C VAL A 463 14.17 -37.87 30.64
N LEU A 464 13.06 -38.60 30.59
CA LEU A 464 13.04 -39.99 30.18
C LEU A 464 13.50 -40.16 28.73
N SER A 465 13.06 -39.30 27.79
CA SER A 465 13.50 -39.37 26.39
C SER A 465 14.98 -39.08 26.24
N TYR A 466 15.52 -38.18 27.06
CA TYR A 466 16.94 -37.82 27.06
C TYR A 466 17.80 -39.01 27.55
N LEU A 467 17.39 -39.72 28.63
CA LEU A 467 18.08 -40.90 29.15
C LEU A 467 18.00 -42.12 28.20
N LEU A 468 16.89 -42.27 27.46
CA LEU A 468 16.71 -43.39 26.54
C LEU A 468 17.35 -43.15 25.15
N GLN A 469 17.67 -41.92 24.79
CA GLN A 469 18.19 -41.55 23.47
C GLN A 469 19.47 -42.30 23.08
N PRO A 470 20.48 -42.51 23.96
CA PRO A 470 21.67 -43.31 23.62
C PRO A 470 21.33 -44.77 23.28
N VAL A 471 20.43 -45.38 24.09
CA VAL A 471 19.99 -46.76 23.91
C VAL A 471 19.21 -46.93 22.59
N LEU A 472 18.34 -46.01 22.28
CA LEU A 472 17.56 -46.00 21.03
C LEU A 472 18.45 -45.78 19.81
N LYS A 473 19.48 -44.93 19.91
CA LYS A 473 20.48 -44.74 18.85
C LYS A 473 21.27 -46.01 18.58
N VAL A 474 21.78 -46.68 19.64
CA VAL A 474 22.50 -47.97 19.50
C VAL A 474 21.60 -49.02 18.85
N LYS A 475 20.33 -49.13 19.24
CA LYS A 475 19.38 -50.06 18.64
C LYS A 475 19.15 -49.74 17.14
N ALA A 476 19.03 -48.45 16.77
CA ALA A 476 18.82 -48.03 15.39
C ALA A 476 20.03 -48.31 14.49
N TYR A 477 21.25 -48.24 15.04
CA TYR A 477 22.48 -48.56 14.32
C TYR A 477 22.79 -50.07 14.28
N ALA A 478 22.53 -50.80 15.38
CA ALA A 478 22.83 -52.22 15.48
C ALA A 478 21.89 -53.14 14.67
N LEU A 479 20.70 -52.63 14.29
CA LEU A 479 19.69 -53.37 13.49
C LEU A 479 19.69 -52.97 11.99
N ARG A 480 20.67 -52.20 11.55
CA ARG A 480 20.89 -51.90 10.11
C ARG A 480 22.22 -52.53 9.70
N GLU A 481 22.17 -53.77 9.23
CA GLU A 481 23.16 -54.29 8.31
C GLU A 481 22.95 -53.67 6.94
N ARG A 482 24.08 -53.38 6.32
CA ARG A 482 24.14 -52.83 4.97
C ARG A 482 23.96 -53.96 3.97
#